data_2933ac673dcce980eb8f211b0ee04bda
#
_entry.id   2933ac673dcce980eb8f211b0ee04bda
#
_cell.length_a   1.000
_cell.length_b   1.000
_cell.length_c   1.000
_cell.angle_alpha   90.00
_cell.angle_beta   90.00
_cell.angle_gamma   90.00
#
_symmetry.space_group_name_H-M   'P 1'
#
loop_
_entity.id
_entity.type
_entity.pdbx_description
1 polymer ?
#
loop_
_entity_poly.entity_id
_entity_poly.type
_entity_poly.pdbx_seq_one_letter_code
_entity_poly.pdbx_strand_id
1 'polypeptide(L)' 'LINNFKSEYGITVHKFLLDYRLKKSMEMLKNSKKSVQDIALECGFSDANYFSKVFKKKYNSSPSNIKKLYSK' A
#
# COMPACT_ATOMS: atom_id res chain seq x y z
N LEU A 1 -10.60 -15.02 18.67
CA LEU A 1 -9.60 -15.21 17.67
C LEU A 1 -9.82 -14.20 16.57
N ILE A 2 -9.87 -14.64 15.31
CA ILE A 2 -10.04 -13.70 14.21
C ILE A 2 -11.35 -12.94 14.31
N ASN A 3 -12.40 -13.64 14.71
CA ASN A 3 -13.70 -13.00 14.87
C ASN A 3 -13.66 -11.95 15.97
N ASN A 4 -12.96 -12.26 17.04
CA ASN A 4 -12.84 -11.32 18.15
C ASN A 4 -12.08 -10.09 17.72
N PHE A 5 -11.03 -10.27 16.95
CA PHE A 5 -10.25 -9.17 16.47
C PHE A 5 -11.11 -8.23 15.61
N LYS A 6 -11.86 -8.83 14.71
CA LYS A 6 -12.72 -8.05 13.83
C LYS A 6 -13.78 -7.29 14.61
N SER A 7 -14.39 -7.96 15.56
CA SER A 7 -15.42 -7.37 16.40
C SER A 7 -14.90 -6.18 17.18
N GLU A 8 -13.76 -6.37 17.79
CA GLU A 8 -13.19 -5.36 18.69
C GLU A 8 -12.76 -4.10 17.97
N TYR A 9 -12.11 -4.29 16.84
CA TYR A 9 -11.50 -3.15 16.17
C TYR A 9 -12.23 -2.67 14.93
N GLY A 10 -13.27 -3.39 14.54
CA GLY A 10 -14.08 -2.98 13.40
C GLY A 10 -13.38 -3.12 12.07
N ILE A 11 -12.30 -3.88 12.02
CA ILE A 11 -11.58 -4.14 10.77
C ILE A 11 -11.29 -5.62 10.64
N THR A 12 -11.07 -6.05 9.41
CA THR A 12 -10.71 -7.42 9.13
C THR A 12 -9.20 -7.57 9.12
N VAL A 13 -8.74 -8.81 9.26
CA VAL A 13 -7.32 -9.10 9.14
C VAL A 13 -6.82 -8.70 7.76
N HIS A 14 -7.63 -8.93 6.74
CA HIS A 14 -7.26 -8.57 5.38
C HIS A 14 -7.04 -7.06 5.25
N LYS A 15 -7.94 -6.29 5.82
CA LYS A 15 -7.81 -4.83 5.74
C LYS A 15 -6.59 -4.35 6.52
N PHE A 16 -6.32 -4.96 7.64
CA PHE A 16 -5.14 -4.62 8.44
C PHE A 16 -3.86 -4.85 7.64
N LEU A 17 -3.77 -6.01 6.99
CA LEU A 17 -2.61 -6.33 6.18
C LEU A 17 -2.48 -5.39 4.99
N LEU A 18 -3.60 -5.06 4.38
CA LEU A 18 -3.59 -4.16 3.24
C LEU A 18 -3.06 -2.78 3.66
N ASP A 19 -3.54 -2.27 4.77
CA ASP A 19 -3.08 -0.98 5.27
C ASP A 19 -1.58 -1.02 5.57
N TYR A 20 -1.12 -2.10 6.17
CA TYR A 20 0.30 -2.25 6.47
C TYR A 20 1.14 -2.24 5.19
N ARG A 21 0.71 -2.98 4.18
CA ARG A 21 1.43 -3.04 2.92
C ARG A 21 1.45 -1.69 2.23
N LEU A 22 0.34 -0.98 2.26
CA LEU A 22 0.28 0.35 1.65
C LEU A 22 1.18 1.34 2.38
N LYS A 23 1.20 1.27 3.68
CA LYS A 23 2.07 2.14 4.47
C LYS A 23 3.53 1.89 4.14
N LYS A 24 3.91 0.62 4.05
CA LYS A 24 5.27 0.27 3.70
C LYS A 24 5.62 0.74 2.29
N SER A 25 4.68 0.61 1.35
CA SER A 25 4.92 1.05 -0.01
C SER A 25 5.12 2.56 -0.09
N MET A 26 4.38 3.31 0.74
CA MET A 26 4.55 4.75 0.78
C MET A 26 5.99 5.12 1.14
N GLU A 27 6.54 4.46 2.13
CA GLU A 27 7.92 4.71 2.52
C GLU A 27 8.90 4.38 1.39
N MET A 28 8.65 3.28 0.70
CA MET A 28 9.52 2.89 -0.39
C MET A 28 9.44 3.87 -1.56
N LEU A 29 8.25 4.39 -1.81
CA LEU A 29 8.08 5.39 -2.85
C LEU A 29 8.87 6.66 -2.57
N LYS A 30 8.98 7.01 -1.31
CA LYS A 30 9.70 8.21 -0.91
C LYS A 30 11.22 8.01 -0.86
N ASN A 31 11.66 6.84 -0.45
CA ASN A 31 13.06 6.61 -0.10
C ASN A 31 13.81 5.67 -1.04
N SER A 32 13.13 5.06 -1.97
CA SER A 32 13.74 4.08 -2.86
C SER A 32 13.61 4.54 -4.29
N LYS A 33 14.53 4.10 -5.13
CA LYS A 33 14.48 4.40 -6.56
C LYS A 33 13.81 3.28 -7.36
N LYS A 34 13.24 2.31 -6.69
CA LYS A 34 12.59 1.20 -7.36
C LYS A 34 11.35 1.68 -8.09
N SER A 35 11.00 0.97 -9.15
CA SER A 35 9.79 1.31 -9.90
C SER A 35 8.55 1.01 -9.09
N VAL A 36 7.44 1.62 -9.48
CA VAL A 36 6.17 1.37 -8.81
C VAL A 36 5.83 -0.12 -8.85
N GLN A 37 6.09 -0.77 -9.97
CA GLN A 37 5.81 -2.19 -10.11
C GLN A 37 6.65 -3.02 -9.14
N ASP A 38 7.94 -2.71 -9.04
CA ASP A 38 8.80 -3.43 -8.11
C ASP A 38 8.37 -3.23 -6.67
N ILE A 39 8.00 -2.02 -6.32
CA ILE A 39 7.53 -1.71 -4.97
C ILE A 39 6.27 -2.49 -4.66
N ALA A 40 5.34 -2.54 -5.61
CA ALA A 40 4.09 -3.28 -5.41
C ALA A 40 4.39 -4.75 -5.12
N LEU A 41 5.27 -5.35 -5.90
CA LEU A 41 5.60 -6.76 -5.71
C LEU A 41 6.30 -7.00 -4.38
N GLU A 42 7.22 -6.13 -4.00
CA GLU A 42 7.93 -6.29 -2.75
C GLU A 42 7.02 -6.12 -1.53
N CYS A 43 5.98 -5.32 -1.68
CA CYS A 43 5.05 -5.11 -0.59
C CYS A 43 3.96 -6.17 -0.52
N GLY A 44 4.02 -7.17 -1.40
CA GLY A 44 3.11 -8.29 -1.33
C GLY A 44 1.92 -8.21 -2.26
N PHE A 45 1.90 -7.25 -3.17
CA PHE A 45 0.83 -7.17 -4.15
C PHE A 45 1.20 -7.99 -5.37
N SER A 46 0.25 -8.76 -5.87
CA SER A 46 0.50 -9.58 -7.04
C SER A 46 0.27 -8.82 -8.35
N ASP A 47 -0.33 -7.64 -8.26
CA ASP A 47 -0.71 -6.88 -9.43
C ASP A 47 -0.55 -5.39 -9.15
N ALA A 48 0.27 -4.72 -9.97
CA ALA A 48 0.53 -3.30 -9.78
C ALA A 48 -0.72 -2.45 -10.03
N ASN A 49 -1.61 -2.90 -10.89
CA ASN A 49 -2.84 -2.17 -11.13
C ASN A 49 -3.73 -2.16 -9.90
N TYR A 50 -3.84 -3.31 -9.24
CA TYR A 50 -4.61 -3.38 -8.01
C TYR A 50 -3.95 -2.52 -6.93
N PHE A 51 -2.63 -2.61 -6.83
CA PHE A 51 -1.89 -1.78 -5.87
C PHE A 51 -2.17 -0.30 -6.09
N SER A 52 -2.09 0.15 -7.33
CA SER A 52 -2.33 1.56 -7.63
C SER A 52 -3.74 1.99 -7.24
N LYS A 53 -4.70 1.11 -7.48
CA LYS A 53 -6.09 1.42 -7.19
C LYS A 53 -6.32 1.58 -5.69
N VAL A 54 -5.85 0.64 -4.90
CA VAL A 54 -6.05 0.72 -3.45
C VAL A 54 -5.20 1.81 -2.82
N PHE A 55 -4.02 2.05 -3.37
CA PHE A 55 -3.16 3.11 -2.89
C PHE A 55 -3.83 4.47 -3.08
N LYS A 56 -4.35 4.70 -4.27
CA LYS A 56 -5.01 5.97 -4.55
C LYS A 56 -6.24 6.15 -3.68
N LYS A 57 -6.95 5.08 -3.40
CA LYS A 57 -8.12 5.16 -2.55
C LYS A 57 -7.75 5.57 -1.13
N LYS A 58 -6.62 5.07 -0.64
CA LYS A 58 -6.18 5.39 0.72
C LYS A 58 -5.57 6.77 0.84
N TYR A 59 -4.73 7.15 -0.10
CA TYR A 59 -3.95 8.38 0.00
C TYR A 59 -4.41 9.49 -0.94
N ASN A 60 -5.41 9.24 -1.75
CA ASN A 60 -5.93 10.22 -2.73
C ASN A 60 -4.89 10.64 -3.76
N SER A 61 -3.86 9.84 -3.95
CA SER A 61 -2.82 10.08 -4.95
C SER A 61 -2.29 8.75 -5.43
N SER A 62 -1.96 8.69 -6.71
CA SER A 62 -1.41 7.45 -7.26
C SER A 62 0.02 7.25 -6.77
N PRO A 63 0.48 5.99 -6.74
CA PRO A 63 1.87 5.73 -6.36
C PRO A 63 2.85 6.44 -7.28
N SER A 64 2.55 6.49 -8.57
CA SER A 64 3.42 7.19 -9.52
C SER A 64 3.54 8.66 -9.18
N ASN A 65 2.44 9.25 -8.77
CA ASN A 65 2.43 10.66 -8.41
C ASN A 65 3.30 10.92 -7.18
N ILE A 66 3.19 10.05 -6.18
CA ILE A 66 4.01 10.17 -4.98
C ILE A 66 5.49 10.04 -5.33
N LYS A 67 5.80 9.05 -6.16
CA LYS A 67 7.18 8.81 -6.56
C LYS A 67 7.74 10.04 -7.27
N LYS A 68 6.94 10.65 -8.13
CA LYS A 68 7.34 11.84 -8.86
C LYS A 68 7.59 13.01 -7.92
N LEU A 69 6.75 13.17 -6.92
CA LEU A 69 6.88 14.26 -5.95
C LEU A 69 8.17 14.16 -5.14
N TYR A 70 8.58 12.95 -4.83
CA TYR A 70 9.76 12.72 -3.99
C TYR A 70 11.00 12.36 -4.77
N SER A 71 10.91 12.34 -6.09
CA SER A 71 12.05 12.07 -6.96
C SER A 71 12.81 13.36 -7.22
N LYS A 72 14.12 13.27 -7.16
CA LYS A 72 14.96 14.42 -7.42
C LYS A 72 15.64 14.37 -8.75
#